data_8c3e2a6702ab4900cc3fd450fa126154
#
_entry.id   8c3e2a6702ab4900cc3fd450fa126154
#
_cell.length_a   1.000
_cell.length_b   1.000
_cell.length_c   1.000
_cell.angle_alpha   90.00
_cell.angle_beta   90.00
_cell.angle_gamma   90.00
#
_symmetry.space_group_name_H-M   'P 1'
#
loop_
_entity.id
_entity.type
_entity.pdbx_description
1 polymer ?
#
loop_
_entity_poly.entity_id
_entity_poly.type
_entity_poly.pdbx_seq_one_letter_code
_entity_poly.pdbx_strand_id
1 'polypeptide(L)'
;SAASDVYKRQLLKLINDILELSRIESGNMTFSYSTCNLNNWVDSMYLTHSLLIPKEIEFIKEVPDAAFFINTDVNRLSQIMTNFLNNATKFTKSGYIKLGYEIDFSTYEVSIYVEDTGKGIPKEEQPTILERFYKQDEFVQGTGLGLSISKTIVNKLEGQIGADSVEGKGSTFWFTIPYRTCGRPE
;
A
#
# COMPACT_ATOMS: atom_id res chain seq x y z
N SER A 1 12.65 -15.02 -24.16
CA SER A 1 11.22 -15.01 -24.53
C SER A 1 10.42 -14.26 -23.48
N ALA A 2 9.25 -13.73 -23.86
CA ALA A 2 8.37 -12.99 -22.93
C ALA A 2 8.05 -13.78 -21.64
N ALA A 3 7.84 -15.09 -21.72
CA ALA A 3 7.64 -15.96 -20.55
C ALA A 3 8.88 -16.01 -19.67
N SER A 4 10.08 -16.10 -20.23
CA SER A 4 11.33 -16.08 -19.48
C SER A 4 11.53 -14.75 -18.76
N ASP A 5 11.13 -13.63 -19.35
CA ASP A 5 11.28 -12.31 -18.75
C ASP A 5 10.28 -12.10 -17.60
N VAL A 6 9.08 -12.65 -17.70
CA VAL A 6 8.09 -12.67 -16.61
C VAL A 6 8.62 -13.47 -15.42
N TYR A 7 9.16 -14.68 -15.64
CA TYR A 7 9.75 -15.51 -14.56
C TYR A 7 10.94 -14.82 -13.89
N LYS A 8 11.82 -14.17 -14.68
CA LYS A 8 12.96 -13.42 -14.12
C LYS A 8 12.49 -12.28 -13.21
N ARG A 9 11.49 -11.51 -13.62
CA ARG A 9 10.94 -10.41 -12.80
C ARG A 9 10.32 -10.93 -11.51
N GLN A 10 9.57 -12.04 -11.58
CA GLN A 10 8.97 -12.68 -10.40
C GLN A 10 10.03 -13.19 -9.43
N LEU A 11 11.07 -13.84 -9.95
CA LEU A 11 12.18 -14.34 -9.14
C LEU A 11 12.95 -13.20 -8.47
N LEU A 12 13.25 -12.12 -9.19
CA LEU A 12 13.88 -10.93 -8.63
C LEU A 12 13.03 -10.29 -7.53
N LYS A 13 11.72 -10.20 -7.73
CA LYS A 13 10.81 -9.67 -6.71
C LYS A 13 10.81 -10.56 -5.47
N LEU A 14 10.74 -11.88 -5.63
CA LEU A 14 10.80 -12.83 -4.51
C LEU A 14 12.11 -12.69 -3.74
N ILE A 15 13.25 -12.63 -4.43
CA ILE A 15 14.56 -12.45 -3.80
C ILE A 15 14.60 -11.14 -3.02
N ASN A 16 14.15 -10.03 -3.59
CA ASN A 16 14.12 -8.74 -2.92
C ASN A 16 13.21 -8.76 -1.69
N ASP A 17 12.03 -9.36 -1.79
CA ASP A 17 11.09 -9.50 -0.67
C ASP A 17 11.69 -10.34 0.46
N ILE A 18 12.39 -11.44 0.14
CA ILE A 18 13.09 -12.29 1.13
C ILE A 18 14.24 -11.55 1.79
N LEU A 19 15.05 -10.80 1.02
CA LEU A 19 16.13 -9.98 1.56
C LEU A 19 15.59 -8.89 2.49
N GLU A 20 14.50 -8.25 2.14
CA GLU A 20 13.83 -7.26 2.99
C GLU A 20 13.29 -7.90 4.26
N LEU A 21 12.64 -9.06 4.16
CA LEU A 21 12.18 -9.83 5.31
C LEU A 21 13.34 -10.18 6.26
N SER A 22 14.48 -10.59 5.70
CA SER A 22 15.70 -10.86 6.47
C SER A 22 16.21 -9.62 7.23
N ARG A 23 16.17 -8.44 6.59
CA ARG A 23 16.52 -7.16 7.26
C ARG A 23 15.55 -6.82 8.38
N ILE A 24 14.26 -7.11 8.20
CA ILE A 24 13.23 -6.95 9.20
C ILE A 24 13.51 -7.84 10.40
N GLU A 25 13.76 -9.12 10.17
CA GLU A 25 14.01 -10.12 11.24
C GLU A 25 15.29 -9.85 12.02
N SER A 26 16.34 -9.38 11.33
CA SER A 26 17.60 -9.00 11.97
C SER A 26 17.56 -7.63 12.68
N GLY A 27 16.45 -6.90 12.59
CA GLY A 27 16.32 -5.56 13.14
C GLY A 27 17.09 -4.47 12.38
N ASN A 28 17.61 -4.78 11.20
CA ASN A 28 18.45 -3.91 10.38
C ASN A 28 17.66 -3.06 9.35
N MET A 29 16.34 -3.01 9.45
CA MET A 29 15.55 -2.13 8.60
C MET A 29 15.80 -0.68 8.98
N THR A 30 16.32 0.09 8.04
CA THR A 30 16.61 1.52 8.22
C THR A 30 15.49 2.38 7.64
N PHE A 31 15.28 3.55 8.26
CA PHE A 31 14.32 4.56 7.82
C PHE A 31 15.03 5.89 7.59
N SER A 32 14.66 6.58 6.52
CA SER A 32 15.17 7.91 6.18
C SER A 32 14.02 8.91 6.18
N TYR A 33 13.89 9.65 7.27
CA TYR A 33 12.81 10.61 7.45
C TYR A 33 13.09 11.93 6.74
N SER A 34 12.08 12.44 6.05
CA SER A 34 12.10 13.75 5.39
C SER A 34 10.72 14.38 5.39
N THR A 35 10.67 15.69 5.22
CA THR A 35 9.39 16.40 5.05
C THR A 35 8.75 16.03 3.71
N CYS A 36 7.55 15.52 3.76
CA CYS A 36 6.76 15.08 2.60
C CYS A 36 5.49 15.92 2.48
N ASN A 37 5.26 16.50 1.30
CA ASN A 37 3.96 17.02 0.92
C ASN A 37 3.11 15.85 0.40
N LEU A 38 2.09 15.45 1.16
CA LEU A 38 1.26 14.29 0.83
C LEU A 38 0.49 14.45 -0.48
N ASN A 39 0.01 15.66 -0.82
CA ASN A 39 -0.69 15.87 -2.09
C ASN A 39 0.25 15.59 -3.27
N ASN A 40 1.46 16.14 -3.24
CA ASN A 40 2.46 15.92 -4.29
C ASN A 40 2.89 14.44 -4.36
N TRP A 41 3.02 13.78 -3.22
CA TRP A 41 3.35 12.36 -3.17
C TRP A 41 2.23 11.50 -3.77
N VAL A 42 0.96 11.75 -3.43
CA VAL A 42 -0.19 11.05 -4.02
C VAL A 42 -0.28 11.32 -5.52
N ASP A 43 -0.02 12.56 -5.97
CA ASP A 43 0.05 12.90 -7.40
C ASP A 43 1.10 12.07 -8.13
N SER A 44 2.27 11.91 -7.54
CA SER A 44 3.36 11.08 -8.09
C SER A 44 2.96 9.61 -8.19
N MET A 45 2.34 9.05 -7.15
CA MET A 45 1.83 7.69 -7.14
C MET A 45 0.74 7.48 -8.19
N TYR A 46 -0.20 8.44 -8.29
CA TYR A 46 -1.26 8.42 -9.29
C TYR A 46 -0.69 8.41 -10.72
N LEU A 47 0.22 9.31 -11.04
CA LEU A 47 0.84 9.39 -12.37
C LEU A 47 1.60 8.10 -12.73
N THR A 48 2.37 7.57 -11.80
CA THR A 48 3.15 6.35 -12.02
C THR A 48 2.25 5.15 -12.30
N HIS A 49 1.18 4.99 -11.51
CA HIS A 49 0.30 3.83 -11.62
C HIS A 49 -0.77 3.97 -12.70
N SER A 50 -1.11 5.19 -13.13
CA SER A 50 -2.04 5.42 -14.24
C SER A 50 -1.63 4.74 -15.55
N LEU A 51 -0.33 4.52 -15.74
CA LEU A 51 0.22 3.81 -16.90
C LEU A 51 0.11 2.28 -16.79
N LEU A 52 -0.12 1.76 -15.58
CA LEU A 52 -0.14 0.32 -15.28
C LEU A 52 -1.56 -0.21 -15.09
N ILE A 53 -2.50 0.65 -14.74
CA ILE A 53 -3.90 0.28 -14.55
C ILE A 53 -4.58 0.17 -15.93
N PRO A 54 -5.31 -0.93 -16.21
CA PRO A 54 -6.05 -1.09 -17.45
C PRO A 54 -7.05 0.07 -17.68
N LYS A 55 -7.22 0.48 -18.93
CA LYS A 55 -8.08 1.62 -19.33
C LYS A 55 -9.57 1.42 -19.02
N GLU A 56 -9.98 0.18 -18.85
CA GLU A 56 -11.34 -0.22 -18.50
C GLU A 56 -11.67 0.03 -17.02
N ILE A 57 -10.65 0.32 -16.22
CA ILE A 57 -10.77 0.63 -14.79
C ILE A 57 -10.60 2.13 -14.61
N GLU A 58 -11.58 2.78 -14.01
CA GLU A 58 -11.45 4.19 -13.65
C GLU A 58 -10.46 4.34 -12.51
N PHE A 59 -9.43 5.16 -12.68
CA PHE A 59 -8.45 5.44 -11.64
C PHE A 59 -8.70 6.82 -11.04
N ILE A 60 -9.00 6.87 -9.74
CA ILE A 60 -9.46 8.06 -9.03
C ILE A 60 -8.43 8.45 -7.97
N LYS A 61 -8.21 9.75 -7.84
CA LYS A 61 -7.41 10.34 -6.77
C LYS A 61 -8.31 11.20 -5.88
N GLU A 62 -8.23 11.01 -4.56
CA GLU A 62 -9.00 11.74 -3.57
C GLU A 62 -8.08 12.25 -2.45
N VAL A 63 -7.85 13.56 -2.44
CA VAL A 63 -6.99 14.22 -1.46
C VAL A 63 -7.64 15.53 -1.00
N PRO A 64 -7.34 16.01 0.22
CA PRO A 64 -7.77 17.36 0.66
C PRO A 64 -7.24 18.45 -0.25
N ASP A 65 -8.01 19.56 -0.37
CA ASP A 65 -7.60 20.71 -1.20
C ASP A 65 -6.32 21.38 -0.68
N ALA A 66 -6.18 21.45 0.64
CA ALA A 66 -5.01 22.05 1.29
C ALA A 66 -3.84 21.07 1.31
N ALA A 67 -2.65 21.57 0.96
CA ALA A 67 -1.42 20.80 1.08
C ALA A 67 -1.15 20.42 2.54
N PHE A 68 -0.83 19.15 2.78
CA PHE A 68 -0.51 18.63 4.11
C PHE A 68 0.90 18.04 4.13
N PHE A 69 1.67 18.42 5.15
CA PHE A 69 3.07 18.05 5.27
C PHE A 69 3.28 17.17 6.50
N ILE A 70 4.00 16.08 6.32
CA ILE A 70 4.39 15.18 7.41
C ILE A 70 5.89 14.88 7.33
N ASN A 71 6.48 14.49 8.46
CA ASN A 71 7.85 13.97 8.50
C ASN A 71 7.81 12.43 8.50
N THR A 72 8.24 11.83 7.40
CA THR A 72 8.13 10.38 7.20
C THR A 72 9.20 9.85 6.23
N ASP A 73 9.28 8.54 6.08
CA ASP A 73 10.07 7.90 5.02
C ASP A 73 9.21 7.72 3.77
N VAL A 74 9.41 8.60 2.79
CA VAL A 74 8.64 8.61 1.53
C VAL A 74 8.80 7.32 0.72
N ASN A 75 9.99 6.71 0.75
CA ASN A 75 10.23 5.46 0.03
C ASN A 75 9.44 4.31 0.66
N ARG A 76 9.33 4.28 1.98
CA ARG A 76 8.54 3.28 2.69
C ARG A 76 7.04 3.49 2.47
N LEU A 77 6.55 4.73 2.48
CA LEU A 77 5.17 5.02 2.11
C LEU A 77 4.86 4.55 0.68
N SER A 78 5.75 4.85 -0.26
CA SER A 78 5.59 4.46 -1.67
C SER A 78 5.59 2.95 -1.84
N GLN A 79 6.37 2.23 -1.04
CA GLN A 79 6.39 0.77 -1.03
C GLN A 79 5.05 0.17 -0.58
N ILE A 80 4.46 0.69 0.51
CA ILE A 80 3.14 0.24 0.99
C ILE A 80 2.08 0.54 -0.07
N MET A 81 2.04 1.76 -0.59
CA MET A 81 1.07 2.18 -1.59
C MET A 81 1.17 1.35 -2.87
N THR A 82 2.39 1.08 -3.34
CA THR A 82 2.62 0.22 -4.51
C THR A 82 2.08 -1.20 -4.29
N ASN A 83 2.26 -1.77 -3.11
CA ASN A 83 1.68 -3.07 -2.77
C ASN A 83 0.15 -3.04 -2.81
N PHE A 84 -0.48 -2.01 -2.27
CA PHE A 84 -1.94 -1.86 -2.30
C PHE A 84 -2.47 -1.68 -3.72
N LEU A 85 -1.86 -0.79 -4.51
CA LEU A 85 -2.26 -0.55 -5.89
C LEU A 85 -2.05 -1.78 -6.79
N ASN A 86 -0.98 -2.53 -6.61
CA ASN A 86 -0.74 -3.77 -7.32
C ASN A 86 -1.81 -4.81 -6.98
N ASN A 87 -2.22 -4.94 -5.72
CA ASN A 87 -3.30 -5.82 -5.32
C ASN A 87 -4.64 -5.38 -5.92
N ALA A 88 -4.97 -4.10 -5.83
CA ALA A 88 -6.19 -3.56 -6.43
C ALA A 88 -6.25 -3.83 -7.94
N THR A 89 -5.15 -3.61 -8.66
CA THR A 89 -5.06 -3.86 -10.11
C THR A 89 -5.23 -5.35 -10.46
N LYS A 90 -4.69 -6.25 -9.62
CA LYS A 90 -4.83 -7.69 -9.84
C LYS A 90 -6.27 -8.19 -9.72
N PHE A 91 -7.01 -7.66 -8.75
CA PHE A 91 -8.29 -8.22 -8.33
C PHE A 91 -9.49 -7.42 -8.85
N THR A 92 -9.27 -6.29 -9.52
CA THR A 92 -10.29 -5.47 -10.15
C THR A 92 -10.29 -5.71 -11.65
N LYS A 93 -11.43 -6.11 -12.20
CA LYS A 93 -11.62 -6.33 -13.65
C LYS A 93 -12.36 -5.17 -14.32
N SER A 94 -13.21 -4.49 -13.56
CA SER A 94 -14.01 -3.35 -14.02
C SER A 94 -14.44 -2.50 -12.83
N GLY A 95 -14.90 -1.30 -13.08
CA GLY A 95 -15.26 -0.35 -12.04
C GLY A 95 -14.13 0.63 -11.78
N TYR A 96 -13.74 0.81 -10.53
CA TYR A 96 -12.72 1.80 -10.20
C TYR A 96 -11.68 1.31 -9.19
N ILE A 97 -10.54 1.99 -9.19
CA ILE A 97 -9.52 1.97 -8.14
C ILE A 97 -9.34 3.41 -7.70
N LYS A 98 -9.43 3.67 -6.40
CA LYS A 98 -9.27 4.99 -5.82
C LYS A 98 -8.12 4.98 -4.81
N LEU A 99 -7.24 5.97 -4.89
CA LEU A 99 -6.22 6.22 -3.87
C LEU A 99 -6.43 7.59 -3.25
N GLY A 100 -6.11 7.69 -1.97
CA GLY A 100 -6.27 8.95 -1.26
C GLY A 100 -5.76 8.90 0.16
N TYR A 101 -5.98 10.01 0.86
CA TYR A 101 -5.73 10.09 2.29
C TYR A 101 -6.70 11.05 2.98
N GLU A 102 -6.91 10.82 4.26
CA GLU A 102 -7.70 11.64 5.16
C GLU A 102 -6.86 12.00 6.39
N ILE A 103 -7.15 13.13 7.01
CA ILE A 103 -6.46 13.60 8.20
C ILE A 103 -7.43 13.58 9.36
N ASP A 104 -7.07 12.85 10.42
CA ASP A 104 -7.76 12.92 11.70
C ASP A 104 -7.00 13.87 12.63
N PHE A 105 -7.53 15.08 12.80
CA PHE A 105 -6.95 16.08 13.70
C PHE A 105 -7.18 15.76 15.18
N SER A 106 -8.10 14.86 15.50
CA SER A 106 -8.38 14.46 16.89
C SER A 106 -7.39 13.43 17.41
N THR A 107 -6.97 12.51 16.56
CA THR A 107 -5.97 11.46 16.88
C THR A 107 -4.56 11.82 16.43
N TYR A 108 -4.39 12.88 15.66
CA TYR A 108 -3.13 13.27 15.02
C TYR A 108 -2.59 12.18 14.09
N GLU A 109 -3.48 11.57 13.31
CA GLU A 109 -3.14 10.52 12.36
C GLU A 109 -3.54 10.91 10.93
N VAL A 110 -2.80 10.40 9.97
CA VAL A 110 -3.18 10.39 8.56
C VAL A 110 -3.54 8.97 8.18
N SER A 111 -4.72 8.78 7.64
CA SER A 111 -5.18 7.52 7.06
C SER A 111 -5.00 7.55 5.56
N ILE A 112 -4.19 6.65 5.03
CA ILE A 112 -3.87 6.52 3.61
C ILE A 112 -4.48 5.22 3.10
N TYR A 113 -5.17 5.26 1.95
CA TYR A 113 -5.95 4.12 1.50
C TYR A 113 -5.95 3.91 -0.01
N VAL A 114 -6.24 2.68 -0.39
CA VAL A 114 -6.61 2.26 -1.75
C VAL A 114 -7.92 1.49 -1.67
N GLU A 115 -8.94 2.01 -2.34
CA GLU A 115 -10.26 1.39 -2.49
C GLU A 115 -10.41 0.81 -3.90
N ASP A 116 -10.93 -0.38 -4.02
CA ASP A 116 -11.20 -1.04 -5.28
C ASP A 116 -12.59 -1.69 -5.33
N THR A 117 -13.13 -1.82 -6.52
CA THR A 117 -14.39 -2.52 -6.80
C THR A 117 -14.17 -3.94 -7.33
N GLY A 118 -13.11 -4.59 -6.86
CA GLY A 118 -12.74 -5.93 -7.26
C GLY A 118 -13.59 -7.04 -6.61
N LYS A 119 -13.04 -8.23 -6.58
CA LYS A 119 -13.78 -9.41 -6.07
C LYS A 119 -14.03 -9.41 -4.56
N GLY A 120 -13.38 -8.52 -3.82
CA GLY A 120 -13.44 -8.51 -2.37
C GLY A 120 -12.75 -9.71 -1.73
N ILE A 121 -12.85 -9.82 -0.40
CA ILE A 121 -12.21 -10.84 0.42
C ILE A 121 -13.27 -11.52 1.27
N PRO A 122 -13.40 -12.85 1.23
CA PRO A 122 -14.28 -13.60 2.12
C PRO A 122 -13.98 -13.27 3.58
N LYS A 123 -15.02 -13.21 4.39
CA LYS A 123 -14.92 -12.79 5.80
C LYS A 123 -13.96 -13.66 6.62
N GLU A 124 -13.94 -14.95 6.31
CA GLU A 124 -13.07 -15.95 6.95
C GLU A 124 -11.59 -15.75 6.62
N GLU A 125 -11.26 -15.14 5.47
CA GLU A 125 -9.89 -14.91 5.05
C GLU A 125 -9.33 -13.57 5.54
N GLN A 126 -10.19 -12.59 5.88
CA GLN A 126 -9.77 -11.25 6.27
C GLN A 126 -8.78 -11.21 7.44
N PRO A 127 -8.87 -12.07 8.48
CA PRO A 127 -7.89 -12.08 9.56
C PRO A 127 -6.46 -12.44 9.13
N THR A 128 -6.31 -13.20 8.04
CA THR A 128 -5.02 -13.77 7.60
C THR A 128 -4.35 -13.06 6.44
N ILE A 129 -5.04 -12.08 5.82
CA ILE A 129 -4.50 -11.41 4.61
C ILE A 129 -3.19 -10.66 4.82
N LEU A 130 -2.87 -10.29 6.06
CA LEU A 130 -1.64 -9.60 6.43
C LEU A 130 -0.53 -10.57 6.88
N GLU A 131 -0.79 -11.87 6.83
CA GLU A 131 0.19 -12.89 7.18
C GLU A 131 1.15 -13.17 6.02
N ARG A 132 2.31 -13.74 6.36
CA ARG A 132 3.34 -14.09 5.37
C ARG A 132 2.83 -15.21 4.46
N PHE A 133 3.18 -15.12 3.18
CA PHE A 133 2.86 -16.11 2.14
C PHE A 133 1.35 -16.33 1.91
N TYR A 134 0.50 -15.48 2.49
CA TYR A 134 -0.92 -15.53 2.20
C TYR A 134 -1.19 -15.11 0.75
N LYS A 135 -1.97 -15.90 0.05
CA LYS A 135 -2.49 -15.60 -1.29
C LYS A 135 -3.96 -15.98 -1.34
N GLN A 136 -4.80 -15.06 -1.72
CA GLN A 136 -6.23 -15.29 -1.91
C GLN A 136 -6.51 -16.27 -3.07
N ASP A 137 -5.60 -16.35 -4.03
CA ASP A 137 -5.69 -17.22 -5.20
C ASP A 137 -4.28 -17.68 -5.57
N GLU A 138 -4.02 -18.98 -5.51
CA GLU A 138 -2.73 -19.58 -5.83
C GLU A 138 -2.33 -19.36 -7.31
N PHE A 139 -3.30 -19.19 -8.19
CA PHE A 139 -3.06 -18.94 -9.62
C PHE A 139 -2.72 -17.49 -9.93
N VAL A 140 -2.95 -16.56 -9.00
CA VAL A 140 -2.62 -15.16 -9.18
C VAL A 140 -1.16 -14.89 -8.82
N GLN A 141 -0.44 -14.23 -9.72
CA GLN A 141 0.97 -13.88 -9.54
C GLN A 141 1.19 -13.03 -8.29
N GLY A 142 2.18 -13.42 -7.49
CA GLY A 142 2.63 -12.66 -6.31
C GLY A 142 3.46 -13.52 -5.37
N THR A 143 4.22 -12.87 -4.49
CA THR A 143 5.07 -13.56 -3.50
C THR A 143 4.31 -13.94 -2.23
N GLY A 144 3.16 -13.28 -1.96
CA GLY A 144 2.45 -13.39 -0.70
C GLY A 144 3.15 -12.67 0.48
N LEU A 145 4.17 -11.87 0.20
CA LEU A 145 4.96 -11.15 1.20
C LEU A 145 4.65 -9.65 1.27
N GLY A 146 4.06 -9.07 0.23
CA GLY A 146 3.86 -7.62 0.13
C GLY A 146 3.09 -7.01 1.30
N LEU A 147 1.96 -7.59 1.69
CA LEU A 147 1.13 -7.10 2.79
C LEU A 147 1.79 -7.31 4.17
N SER A 148 2.49 -8.43 4.38
CA SER A 148 3.21 -8.66 5.63
C SER A 148 4.41 -7.73 5.81
N ILE A 149 5.11 -7.42 4.73
CA ILE A 149 6.17 -6.40 4.70
C ILE A 149 5.58 -5.02 4.98
N SER A 150 4.46 -4.68 4.33
CA SER A 150 3.74 -3.43 4.58
C SER A 150 3.32 -3.29 6.05
N LYS A 151 2.81 -4.36 6.66
CA LYS A 151 2.46 -4.40 8.08
C LYS A 151 3.68 -4.08 8.97
N THR A 152 4.83 -4.65 8.66
CA THR A 152 6.04 -4.38 9.43
C THR A 152 6.51 -2.93 9.27
N ILE A 153 6.46 -2.39 8.05
CA ILE A 153 6.79 -0.98 7.81
C ILE A 153 5.86 -0.06 8.60
N VAL A 154 4.55 -0.28 8.52
CA VAL A 154 3.54 0.52 9.23
C VAL A 154 3.75 0.45 10.74
N ASN A 155 4.01 -0.73 11.30
CA ASN A 155 4.32 -0.88 12.73
C ASN A 155 5.56 -0.08 13.15
N LYS A 156 6.60 -0.06 12.31
CA LYS A 156 7.81 0.74 12.55
C LYS A 156 7.55 2.25 12.43
N LEU A 157 6.58 2.65 11.64
CA LEU A 157 6.09 4.04 11.56
C LEU A 157 5.07 4.38 12.67
N GLU A 158 4.88 3.48 13.64
CA GLU A 158 3.95 3.64 14.77
C GLU A 158 2.47 3.76 14.36
N GLY A 159 2.12 3.21 13.19
CA GLY A 159 0.78 3.24 12.64
C GLY A 159 0.03 1.92 12.76
N GLN A 160 -1.10 1.88 12.12
CA GLN A 160 -1.98 0.70 12.01
C GLN A 160 -2.25 0.40 10.54
N ILE A 161 -2.47 -0.87 10.21
CA ILE A 161 -2.80 -1.32 8.87
C ILE A 161 -3.98 -2.27 8.91
N GLY A 162 -4.85 -2.20 7.93
CA GLY A 162 -6.02 -3.06 7.85
C GLY A 162 -6.65 -3.10 6.47
N ALA A 163 -7.74 -3.83 6.39
CA ALA A 163 -8.58 -3.87 5.20
C ALA A 163 -10.05 -4.02 5.61
N ASP A 164 -10.90 -3.26 4.94
CA ASP A 164 -12.34 -3.39 4.98
C ASP A 164 -12.79 -3.96 3.64
N SER A 165 -13.46 -5.09 3.64
CA SER A 165 -13.81 -5.79 2.41
C SER A 165 -15.15 -6.49 2.50
N VAL A 166 -15.85 -6.51 1.36
CA VAL A 166 -17.06 -7.29 1.17
C VAL A 166 -16.90 -8.13 -0.09
N GLU A 167 -17.00 -9.44 0.06
CA GLU A 167 -16.92 -10.38 -1.05
C GLU A 167 -17.90 -10.00 -2.17
N GLY A 168 -17.40 -9.93 -3.39
CA GLY A 168 -18.18 -9.54 -4.58
C GLY A 168 -18.40 -8.03 -4.74
N LYS A 169 -17.93 -7.18 -3.81
CA LYS A 169 -18.10 -5.72 -3.90
C LYS A 169 -16.81 -4.94 -3.97
N GLY A 170 -15.73 -5.46 -3.42
CA GLY A 170 -14.43 -4.83 -3.42
C GLY A 170 -13.78 -4.73 -2.04
N SER A 171 -12.66 -4.01 -1.98
CA SER A 171 -11.86 -3.86 -0.77
C SER A 171 -11.34 -2.44 -0.62
N THR A 172 -11.13 -2.03 0.62
CA THR A 172 -10.36 -0.85 0.99
C THR A 172 -9.21 -1.29 1.87
N PHE A 173 -7.99 -1.24 1.34
CA PHE A 173 -6.77 -1.40 2.12
C PHE A 173 -6.34 -0.05 2.62
N TRP A 174 -6.05 0.05 3.91
CA TRP A 174 -5.68 1.29 4.54
C TRP A 174 -4.55 1.10 5.55
N PHE A 175 -3.83 2.16 5.80
CA PHE A 175 -2.91 2.27 6.94
C PHE A 175 -2.94 3.68 7.50
N THR A 176 -2.71 3.80 8.81
CA THR A 176 -2.54 5.07 9.48
C THR A 176 -1.09 5.29 9.84
N ILE A 177 -0.68 6.53 9.92
CA ILE A 177 0.60 6.95 10.50
C ILE A 177 0.36 8.18 11.35
N PRO A 178 0.97 8.27 12.55
CA PRO A 178 0.92 9.48 13.34
C PRO A 178 1.72 10.58 12.64
N TYR A 179 1.19 11.80 12.62
CA TYR A 179 1.95 12.95 12.18
C TYR A 179 2.30 13.81 13.39
N ARG A 180 3.59 14.17 13.49
CA ARG A 180 4.01 15.18 14.44
C ARG A 180 3.96 16.51 13.70
N THR A 181 3.14 17.44 14.17
CA THR A 181 3.15 18.80 13.66
C THR A 181 4.57 19.35 13.79
N CYS A 182 5.20 19.68 12.68
CA CYS A 182 6.42 20.50 12.71
C CYS A 182 6.08 21.84 13.35
N GLY A 183 6.43 22.01 14.65
CA GLY A 183 6.37 23.32 15.32
C GLY A 183 5.15 23.56 16.19
N ARG A 184 5.09 22.93 17.37
CA ARG A 184 4.80 23.68 18.58
C ARG A 184 6.12 23.85 19.31
N PRO A 185 6.65 25.08 19.46
CA PRO A 185 7.61 25.35 20.53
C PRO A 185 6.86 25.11 21.85
N GLU A 186 7.55 24.48 22.79
CA GLU A 186 7.11 24.33 24.18
C GLU A 186 6.70 25.66 24.79
#